data_b99f997cb86694d0db64736871bed9ed
#
_entry.id   b99f997cb86694d0db64736871bed9ed
#
_cell.length_a   1.000
_cell.length_b   1.000
_cell.length_c   1.000
_cell.angle_alpha   90.00
_cell.angle_beta   90.00
_cell.angle_gamma   90.00
#
_symmetry.space_group_name_H-M   'P 1'
#
loop_
_entity.id
_entity.type
_entity.pdbx_description
1 polymer ?
#
loop_
_entity_poly.entity_id
_entity_poly.type
_entity_poly.pdbx_seq_one_letter_code
_entity_poly.pdbx_strand_id
1 'polypeptide(L)'
;MRVLLVTAGAGGMYCGSCLRDNALAAELLARGHDVSLLPIYTPTLTDEPNVSDSRVFFGGVSVYLQQHVPLLRRTPDFIDKLWDSAAVIRAVSGRGVSTDPKLLGELTVSMLKGEEGHQAKELRKLLRWLGEQPRFDVINLPNALLLGLAPALRAAGFGPLVCTLTGEDLFLDGLQEHYRREALALIRRHAPSVDAYVSVSAYYAEFMTTYLGLPGDRVHTV
;
A
#
# COMPACT_ATOMS: atom_id res chain seq x y z
N MET A 1 -19.74 -7.40 -7.83
CA MET A 1 -18.29 -7.49 -8.06
C MET A 1 -17.62 -7.74 -6.74
N ARG A 2 -16.51 -8.47 -6.74
CA ARG A 2 -15.65 -8.66 -5.58
C ARG A 2 -14.44 -7.74 -5.67
N VAL A 3 -14.28 -6.82 -4.73
CA VAL A 3 -13.30 -5.73 -4.78
C VAL A 3 -12.35 -5.86 -3.60
N LEU A 4 -11.04 -5.81 -3.87
CA LEU A 4 -10.04 -5.60 -2.83
C LEU A 4 -9.57 -4.14 -2.87
N LEU A 5 -9.83 -3.42 -1.81
CA LEU A 5 -9.26 -2.10 -1.56
C LEU A 5 -8.08 -2.26 -0.59
N VAL A 6 -6.89 -1.94 -1.04
CA VAL A 6 -5.72 -1.83 -0.16
C VAL A 6 -5.70 -0.43 0.43
N THR A 7 -5.42 -0.31 1.72
CA THR A 7 -5.22 0.97 2.39
C THR A 7 -3.93 0.98 3.20
N ALA A 8 -3.31 2.13 3.37
CA ALA A 8 -2.02 2.20 4.05
C ALA A 8 -2.14 1.82 5.54
N GLY A 9 -3.14 2.36 6.23
CA GLY A 9 -3.16 2.39 7.69
C GLY A 9 -2.19 3.48 8.21
N ALA A 10 -2.50 4.12 9.32
CA ALA A 10 -1.78 5.32 9.74
C ALA A 10 -1.27 5.31 11.19
N GLY A 11 -0.95 4.11 11.74
CA GLY A 11 -0.26 4.02 13.03
C GLY A 11 -0.96 4.67 14.22
N GLY A 12 -2.31 4.63 14.25
CA GLY A 12 -3.11 5.25 15.31
C GLY A 12 -3.37 6.74 15.12
N MET A 13 -3.09 7.28 13.92
CA MET A 13 -3.45 8.65 13.52
C MET A 13 -4.61 8.63 12.50
N TYR A 14 -5.36 9.72 12.43
CA TYR A 14 -6.30 9.94 11.33
C TYR A 14 -5.52 10.27 10.05
N CYS A 15 -5.82 9.56 8.99
CA CYS A 15 -5.19 9.72 7.69
C CYS A 15 -6.27 9.94 6.63
N GLY A 16 -6.19 11.02 5.89
CA GLY A 16 -7.20 11.38 4.90
C GLY A 16 -7.43 10.29 3.84
N SER A 17 -6.36 9.63 3.36
CA SER A 17 -6.51 8.51 2.42
C SER A 17 -7.20 7.30 3.05
N CYS A 18 -6.89 6.98 4.33
CA CYS A 18 -7.53 5.87 5.02
C CYS A 18 -9.02 6.12 5.29
N LEU A 19 -9.39 7.37 5.64
CA LEU A 19 -10.79 7.77 5.81
C LEU A 19 -11.56 7.66 4.48
N ARG A 20 -10.98 8.17 3.40
CA ARG A 20 -11.55 8.02 2.05
C ARG A 20 -11.71 6.55 1.66
N ASP A 21 -10.70 5.72 1.89
CA ASP A 21 -10.73 4.29 1.53
C ASP A 21 -11.82 3.56 2.32
N ASN A 22 -12.00 3.89 3.61
CA ASN A 22 -13.06 3.35 4.44
C ASN A 22 -14.45 3.79 3.95
N ALA A 23 -14.64 5.07 3.64
CA ALA A 23 -15.89 5.59 3.11
C ALA A 23 -16.24 4.96 1.76
N LEU A 24 -15.26 4.80 0.86
CA LEU A 24 -15.44 4.13 -0.42
C LEU A 24 -15.84 2.65 -0.23
N ALA A 25 -15.15 1.94 0.67
CA ALA A 25 -15.48 0.55 0.98
C ALA A 25 -16.91 0.41 1.53
N ALA A 26 -17.29 1.28 2.47
CA ALA A 26 -18.63 1.29 3.05
C ALA A 26 -19.72 1.56 1.99
N GLU A 27 -19.50 2.51 1.09
CA GLU A 27 -20.44 2.84 0.02
C GLU A 27 -20.56 1.69 -1.00
N LEU A 28 -19.46 1.05 -1.38
CA LEU A 28 -19.50 -0.10 -2.29
C LEU A 28 -20.22 -1.30 -1.66
N LEU A 29 -20.03 -1.54 -0.36
CA LEU A 29 -20.78 -2.55 0.41
C LEU A 29 -22.28 -2.24 0.41
N ALA A 30 -22.65 -0.97 0.65
CA ALA A 30 -24.05 -0.54 0.63
C ALA A 30 -24.71 -0.73 -0.75
N ARG A 31 -23.95 -0.63 -1.82
CA ARG A 31 -24.38 -0.92 -3.20
C ARG A 31 -24.40 -2.41 -3.56
N GLY A 32 -24.13 -3.29 -2.61
CA GLY A 32 -24.22 -4.74 -2.79
C GLY A 32 -22.99 -5.39 -3.44
N HIS A 33 -21.84 -4.72 -3.42
CA HIS A 33 -20.56 -5.31 -3.80
C HIS A 33 -19.95 -6.12 -2.63
N ASP A 34 -19.17 -7.16 -2.94
CA ASP A 34 -18.35 -7.87 -1.96
C ASP A 34 -17.01 -7.17 -1.86
N VAL A 35 -16.78 -6.43 -0.76
CA VAL A 35 -15.62 -5.57 -0.60
C VAL A 35 -14.78 -6.01 0.59
N SER A 36 -13.48 -6.16 0.38
CA SER A 36 -12.47 -6.31 1.43
C SER A 36 -11.60 -5.06 1.47
N LEU A 37 -11.58 -4.35 2.59
CA LEU A 37 -10.66 -3.22 2.84
C LEU A 37 -9.49 -3.73 3.67
N LEU A 38 -8.31 -3.84 3.07
CA LEU A 38 -7.12 -4.46 3.65
C LEU A 38 -6.06 -3.42 4.05
N PRO A 39 -5.86 -3.18 5.36
CA PRO A 39 -4.76 -2.36 5.83
C PRO A 39 -3.39 -3.02 5.58
N ILE A 40 -2.41 -2.23 5.09
CA ILE A 40 -1.06 -2.75 4.82
C ILE A 40 -0.16 -2.61 6.05
N TYR A 41 -0.03 -1.41 6.63
CA TYR A 41 0.99 -1.15 7.67
C TYR A 41 0.44 -1.22 9.10
N THR A 42 -0.76 -0.71 9.34
CA THR A 42 -1.39 -0.68 10.65
C THR A 42 -2.92 -0.70 10.51
N PRO A 43 -3.66 -1.13 11.54
CA PRO A 43 -5.11 -1.02 11.51
C PRO A 43 -5.57 0.40 11.19
N THR A 44 -6.65 0.53 10.43
CA THR A 44 -7.24 1.81 10.06
C THR A 44 -7.92 2.44 11.28
N LEU A 45 -7.66 3.72 11.52
CA LEU A 45 -8.38 4.54 12.48
C LEU A 45 -9.35 5.45 11.72
N THR A 46 -10.62 5.41 12.09
CA THR A 46 -11.70 6.21 11.51
C THR A 46 -12.69 6.62 12.59
N ASP A 47 -13.35 7.75 12.41
CA ASP A 47 -14.47 8.24 13.21
C ASP A 47 -15.85 7.76 12.70
N GLU A 48 -15.86 7.08 11.55
CA GLU A 48 -17.01 6.39 10.98
C GLU A 48 -16.97 4.89 11.32
N PRO A 49 -18.04 4.12 11.03
CA PRO A 49 -18.01 2.67 11.15
C PRO A 49 -16.85 2.08 10.33
N ASN A 50 -15.93 1.41 11.01
CA ASN A 50 -14.76 0.83 10.39
C ASN A 50 -15.10 -0.49 9.71
N VAL A 51 -14.96 -0.56 8.40
CA VAL A 51 -15.23 -1.75 7.57
C VAL A 51 -13.94 -2.47 7.14
N SER A 52 -12.78 -2.07 7.67
CA SER A 52 -11.50 -2.69 7.33
C SER A 52 -11.31 -4.07 7.98
N ASP A 53 -10.55 -4.94 7.29
CA ASP A 53 -10.08 -6.22 7.85
C ASP A 53 -9.16 -5.94 9.06
N SER A 54 -9.21 -6.83 10.04
CA SER A 54 -8.33 -6.78 11.21
C SER A 54 -6.89 -7.25 10.90
N ARG A 55 -6.66 -7.86 9.74
CA ARG A 55 -5.34 -8.33 9.30
C ARG A 55 -4.49 -7.18 8.79
N VAL A 56 -3.18 -7.31 9.03
CA VAL A 56 -2.17 -6.41 8.50
C VAL A 56 -1.00 -7.26 8.00
N PHE A 57 -0.56 -7.06 6.75
CA PHE A 57 0.52 -7.87 6.16
C PHE A 57 1.90 -7.26 6.34
N PHE A 58 2.02 -5.97 6.11
CA PHE A 58 3.28 -5.24 6.28
C PHE A 58 3.26 -4.52 7.63
N GLY A 59 2.96 -5.24 8.71
CA GLY A 59 2.85 -4.63 10.05
C GLY A 59 4.06 -3.75 10.35
N GLY A 60 3.82 -2.54 10.85
CA GLY A 60 4.87 -1.53 11.03
C GLY A 60 6.08 -2.02 11.84
N VAL A 61 5.87 -2.94 12.79
CA VAL A 61 6.95 -3.58 13.56
C VAL A 61 7.74 -4.54 12.68
N SER A 62 7.07 -5.45 11.95
CA SER A 62 7.72 -6.40 11.05
C SER A 62 8.50 -5.69 9.95
N VAL A 63 7.93 -4.65 9.35
CA VAL A 63 8.57 -3.83 8.31
C VAL A 63 9.82 -3.13 8.86
N TYR A 64 9.72 -2.50 10.02
CA TYR A 64 10.85 -1.83 10.67
C TYR A 64 11.98 -2.82 10.99
N LEU A 65 11.64 -3.97 11.55
CA LEU A 65 12.61 -4.99 11.90
C LEU A 65 13.29 -5.59 10.66
N GLN A 66 12.54 -5.87 9.59
CA GLN A 66 13.11 -6.39 8.33
C GLN A 66 14.00 -5.34 7.64
N GLN A 67 13.70 -4.04 7.81
CA GLN A 67 14.56 -2.97 7.30
C GLN A 67 15.91 -2.97 7.98
N HIS A 68 15.96 -3.08 9.32
CA HIS A 68 17.18 -2.89 10.11
C HIS A 68 17.90 -4.19 10.51
N VAL A 69 17.22 -5.35 10.51
CA VAL A 69 17.77 -6.63 10.96
C VAL A 69 17.70 -7.67 9.83
N PRO A 70 18.79 -7.87 9.06
CA PRO A 70 18.82 -8.78 7.91
C PRO A 70 18.40 -10.22 8.24
N LEU A 71 18.69 -10.70 9.44
CA LEU A 71 18.35 -12.06 9.89
C LEU A 71 16.83 -12.29 9.87
N LEU A 72 16.02 -11.26 10.22
CA LEU A 72 14.56 -11.36 10.29
C LEU A 72 13.89 -11.43 8.91
N ARG A 73 14.59 -11.09 7.83
CA ARG A 73 14.10 -11.26 6.45
C ARG A 73 13.94 -12.72 6.04
N ARG A 74 14.60 -13.65 6.75
CA ARG A 74 14.64 -15.08 6.46
C ARG A 74 14.02 -15.96 7.54
N THR A 75 13.46 -15.37 8.60
CA THR A 75 12.82 -16.15 9.66
C THR A 75 11.54 -16.83 9.16
N PRO A 76 11.19 -18.02 9.70
CA PRO A 76 9.91 -18.66 9.42
C PRO A 76 8.71 -17.81 9.87
N ASP A 77 7.59 -17.92 9.14
CA ASP A 77 6.38 -17.10 9.34
C ASP A 77 5.75 -17.23 10.75
N PHE A 78 5.98 -18.35 11.44
CA PHE A 78 5.44 -18.55 12.81
C PHE A 78 6.09 -17.61 13.84
N ILE A 79 7.32 -17.15 13.60
CA ILE A 79 8.01 -16.18 14.48
C ILE A 79 7.38 -14.80 14.33
N ASP A 80 6.90 -14.46 13.14
CA ASP A 80 6.27 -13.16 12.88
C ASP A 80 4.94 -13.02 13.64
N LYS A 81 4.19 -14.11 13.86
CA LYS A 81 2.96 -14.07 14.64
C LYS A 81 3.17 -13.51 16.07
N LEU A 82 4.37 -13.64 16.60
CA LEU A 82 4.72 -13.08 17.92
C LEU A 82 4.84 -11.54 17.84
N TRP A 83 5.40 -11.01 16.74
CA TRP A 83 5.61 -9.59 16.53
C TRP A 83 4.36 -8.89 15.96
N ASP A 84 3.55 -9.61 15.20
CA ASP A 84 2.29 -9.14 14.61
C ASP A 84 1.11 -9.22 15.60
N SER A 85 1.37 -9.60 16.87
CA SER A 85 0.33 -9.63 17.88
C SER A 85 -0.18 -8.20 18.16
N ALA A 86 -1.51 -8.05 18.27
CA ALA A 86 -2.15 -6.77 18.54
C ALA A 86 -1.61 -6.04 19.79
N ALA A 87 -1.05 -6.80 20.75
CA ALA A 87 -0.44 -6.25 21.97
C ALA A 87 0.91 -5.58 21.66
N VAL A 88 1.77 -6.22 20.83
CA VAL A 88 3.07 -5.67 20.43
C VAL A 88 2.88 -4.47 19.50
N ILE A 89 1.96 -4.58 18.53
CA ILE A 89 1.64 -3.47 17.62
C ILE A 89 1.17 -2.26 18.43
N ARG A 90 0.26 -2.42 19.39
CA ARG A 90 -0.20 -1.32 20.26
C ARG A 90 0.92 -0.70 21.10
N ALA A 91 1.80 -1.53 21.68
CA ALA A 91 2.92 -1.04 22.50
C ALA A 91 3.95 -0.24 21.72
N VAL A 92 4.16 -0.57 20.43
CA VAL A 92 5.10 0.13 19.54
C VAL A 92 4.43 1.32 18.86
N SER A 93 3.17 1.20 18.44
CA SER A 93 2.41 2.29 17.80
C SER A 93 2.19 3.49 18.74
N GLY A 94 2.15 3.26 20.06
CA GLY A 94 2.07 4.33 21.05
C GLY A 94 3.29 5.27 21.11
N ARG A 95 4.38 4.94 20.41
CA ARG A 95 5.60 5.78 20.30
C ARG A 95 5.71 6.56 19.00
N GLY A 96 4.66 6.60 18.19
CA GLY A 96 4.60 7.38 16.95
C GLY A 96 5.63 6.90 15.91
N VAL A 97 5.19 6.18 14.88
CA VAL A 97 6.04 5.97 13.69
C VAL A 97 6.17 7.33 13.00
N SER A 98 7.39 7.83 12.88
CA SER A 98 7.63 9.09 12.16
C SER A 98 7.17 8.93 10.71
N THR A 99 6.34 9.85 10.24
CA THR A 99 5.96 9.97 8.83
C THR A 99 6.83 10.98 8.09
N ASP A 100 7.95 11.42 8.68
CA ASP A 100 8.87 12.36 8.05
C ASP A 100 9.51 11.70 6.81
N PRO A 101 9.29 12.23 5.60
CA PRO A 101 9.85 11.69 4.37
C PRO A 101 11.36 11.55 4.41
N LYS A 102 12.07 12.45 5.12
CA LYS A 102 13.53 12.40 5.24
C LYS A 102 14.04 11.12 5.89
N LEU A 103 13.24 10.52 6.78
CA LEU A 103 13.57 9.30 7.51
C LEU A 103 13.04 8.03 6.80
N LEU A 104 12.07 8.18 5.89
CA LEU A 104 11.40 7.06 5.24
C LEU A 104 11.93 6.75 3.83
N GLY A 105 12.93 7.47 3.33
CA GLY A 105 13.42 7.30 1.97
C GLY A 105 13.88 5.87 1.64
N GLU A 106 14.72 5.28 2.50
CA GLU A 106 15.19 3.91 2.31
C GLU A 106 14.05 2.89 2.33
N LEU A 107 13.10 3.05 3.27
CA LEU A 107 11.92 2.17 3.35
C LEU A 107 11.04 2.31 2.11
N THR A 108 10.81 3.54 1.63
CA THR A 108 10.01 3.81 0.41
C THR A 108 10.61 3.11 -0.81
N VAL A 109 11.92 3.26 -1.00
CA VAL A 109 12.64 2.60 -2.10
C VAL A 109 12.57 1.07 -1.95
N SER A 110 12.76 0.56 -0.72
CA SER A 110 12.66 -0.87 -0.44
C SER A 110 11.26 -1.43 -0.74
N MET A 111 10.20 -0.73 -0.38
CA MET A 111 8.82 -1.10 -0.72
C MET A 111 8.58 -1.09 -2.23
N LEU A 112 9.07 -0.08 -2.94
CA LEU A 112 8.96 0.01 -4.40
C LEU A 112 9.78 -1.06 -5.14
N LYS A 113 10.83 -1.63 -4.54
CA LYS A 113 11.56 -2.79 -5.09
C LYS A 113 10.74 -4.09 -5.07
N GLY A 114 9.63 -4.14 -4.34
CA GLY A 114 8.75 -5.31 -4.31
C GLY A 114 9.49 -6.58 -3.87
N GLU A 115 9.59 -7.59 -4.75
CA GLU A 115 10.27 -8.86 -4.46
C GLU A 115 11.78 -8.73 -4.21
N GLU A 116 12.41 -7.66 -4.72
CA GLU A 116 13.83 -7.36 -4.51
C GLU A 116 14.06 -6.53 -3.23
N GLY A 117 12.98 -6.04 -2.59
CA GLY A 117 13.03 -5.24 -1.38
C GLY A 117 13.16 -6.06 -0.10
N HIS A 118 13.44 -5.36 0.99
CA HIS A 118 13.60 -5.99 2.31
C HIS A 118 12.27 -6.59 2.84
N GLN A 119 11.13 -6.12 2.32
CA GLN A 119 9.78 -6.56 2.67
C GLN A 119 9.23 -7.67 1.75
N ALA A 120 10.07 -8.28 0.92
CA ALA A 120 9.68 -9.38 0.02
C ALA A 120 8.98 -10.55 0.75
N LYS A 121 9.32 -10.78 2.02
CA LYS A 121 8.65 -11.79 2.86
C LYS A 121 7.18 -11.44 3.08
N GLU A 122 6.87 -10.18 3.39
CA GLU A 122 5.50 -9.71 3.60
C GLU A 122 4.69 -9.77 2.29
N LEU A 123 5.32 -9.41 1.18
CA LEU A 123 4.70 -9.55 -0.14
C LEU A 123 4.32 -11.02 -0.43
N ARG A 124 5.21 -11.98 -0.15
CA ARG A 124 4.89 -13.40 -0.31
C ARG A 124 3.74 -13.86 0.58
N LYS A 125 3.63 -13.35 1.82
CA LYS A 125 2.49 -13.62 2.70
C LYS A 125 1.18 -13.09 2.11
N LEU A 126 1.20 -11.87 1.59
CA LEU A 126 0.05 -11.26 0.91
C LEU A 126 -0.39 -12.09 -0.30
N LEU A 127 0.53 -12.48 -1.17
CA LEU A 127 0.25 -13.31 -2.36
C LEU A 127 -0.35 -14.67 -1.97
N ARG A 128 0.19 -15.31 -0.93
CA ARG A 128 -0.35 -16.59 -0.43
C ARG A 128 -1.78 -16.42 0.07
N TRP A 129 -2.03 -15.40 0.89
CA TRP A 129 -3.36 -15.11 1.38
C TRP A 129 -4.35 -14.82 0.24
N LEU A 130 -3.95 -14.05 -0.76
CA LEU A 130 -4.77 -13.79 -1.95
C LEU A 130 -5.11 -15.08 -2.69
N GLY A 131 -4.15 -16.02 -2.79
CA GLY A 131 -4.37 -17.34 -3.41
C GLY A 131 -5.35 -18.23 -2.65
N GLU A 132 -5.56 -17.99 -1.35
CA GLU A 132 -6.53 -18.69 -0.51
C GLU A 132 -7.94 -18.05 -0.56
N GLN A 133 -8.06 -16.83 -1.13
CA GLN A 133 -9.32 -16.14 -1.26
C GLN A 133 -10.01 -16.48 -2.59
N PRO A 134 -11.33 -16.43 -2.66
CA PRO A 134 -12.03 -16.36 -3.94
C PRO A 134 -11.51 -15.15 -4.74
N ARG A 135 -11.42 -15.33 -6.07
CA ARG A 135 -10.83 -14.31 -6.94
C ARG A 135 -11.52 -12.95 -6.81
N PHE A 136 -10.72 -11.90 -6.72
CA PHE A 136 -11.19 -10.53 -6.80
C PHE A 136 -11.34 -10.10 -8.27
N ASP A 137 -12.40 -9.37 -8.56
CA ASP A 137 -12.64 -8.79 -9.89
C ASP A 137 -11.74 -7.57 -10.14
N VAL A 138 -11.34 -6.88 -9.06
CA VAL A 138 -10.43 -5.73 -9.11
C VAL A 138 -9.67 -5.59 -7.79
N ILE A 139 -8.42 -5.16 -7.88
CA ILE A 139 -7.57 -4.80 -6.73
C ILE A 139 -7.16 -3.34 -6.90
N ASN A 140 -7.48 -2.49 -5.91
CA ASN A 140 -7.08 -1.10 -5.88
C ASN A 140 -5.93 -0.88 -4.90
N LEU A 141 -4.84 -0.30 -5.40
CA LEU A 141 -3.72 0.21 -4.60
C LEU A 141 -4.01 1.67 -4.21
N PRO A 142 -3.79 2.07 -2.95
CA PRO A 142 -4.22 3.37 -2.45
C PRO A 142 -3.38 4.56 -2.96
N ASN A 143 -2.17 4.28 -3.46
CA ASN A 143 -1.25 5.29 -4.00
C ASN A 143 -0.10 4.64 -4.79
N ALA A 144 0.66 5.45 -5.51
CA ALA A 144 1.77 5.00 -6.35
C ALA A 144 3.00 4.51 -5.55
N LEU A 145 3.10 4.78 -4.25
CA LEU A 145 4.21 4.28 -3.41
C LEU A 145 4.14 2.76 -3.19
N LEU A 146 2.99 2.14 -3.47
CA LEU A 146 2.77 0.70 -3.39
C LEU A 146 2.87 -0.02 -4.74
N LEU A 147 3.28 0.67 -5.79
CA LEU A 147 3.42 0.06 -7.13
C LEU A 147 4.45 -1.09 -7.19
N GLY A 148 5.35 -1.19 -6.23
CA GLY A 148 6.24 -2.34 -6.09
C GLY A 148 5.52 -3.69 -5.90
N LEU A 149 4.26 -3.67 -5.48
CA LEU A 149 3.42 -4.87 -5.36
C LEU A 149 2.88 -5.35 -6.72
N ALA A 150 2.70 -4.43 -7.69
CA ALA A 150 1.98 -4.69 -8.92
C ALA A 150 2.61 -5.78 -9.81
N PRO A 151 3.93 -5.83 -10.04
CA PRO A 151 4.54 -6.90 -10.83
C PRO A 151 4.29 -8.29 -10.26
N ALA A 152 4.43 -8.46 -8.95
CA ALA A 152 4.23 -9.74 -8.27
C ALA A 152 2.76 -10.18 -8.28
N LEU A 153 1.82 -9.24 -8.08
CA LEU A 153 0.38 -9.48 -8.21
C LEU A 153 0.04 -9.97 -9.64
N ARG A 154 0.59 -9.32 -10.66
CA ARG A 154 0.42 -9.73 -12.06
C ARG A 154 0.99 -11.10 -12.35
N ALA A 155 2.22 -11.36 -11.93
CA ALA A 155 2.88 -12.67 -12.12
C ALA A 155 2.09 -13.80 -11.46
N ALA A 156 1.43 -13.55 -10.34
CA ALA A 156 0.56 -14.49 -9.65
C ALA A 156 -0.87 -14.58 -10.24
N GLY A 157 -1.16 -13.85 -11.31
CA GLY A 157 -2.46 -13.88 -12.00
C GLY A 157 -3.56 -13.07 -11.32
N PHE A 158 -3.23 -12.18 -10.39
CA PHE A 158 -4.18 -11.28 -9.75
C PHE A 158 -4.37 -10.00 -10.58
N GLY A 159 -5.56 -9.45 -10.51
CA GLY A 159 -5.94 -8.24 -11.24
C GLY A 159 -7.29 -8.41 -11.93
N PRO A 160 -7.80 -7.36 -12.55
CA PRO A 160 -7.21 -6.05 -12.87
C PRO A 160 -6.69 -5.24 -11.68
N LEU A 161 -5.64 -4.47 -11.90
CA LEU A 161 -5.02 -3.61 -10.90
C LEU A 161 -5.37 -2.15 -11.19
N VAL A 162 -5.88 -1.46 -10.20
CA VAL A 162 -6.14 -0.01 -10.22
C VAL A 162 -5.24 0.67 -9.18
N CYS A 163 -4.80 1.88 -9.44
CA CYS A 163 -4.06 2.68 -8.46
C CYS A 163 -4.73 4.06 -8.33
N THR A 164 -5.07 4.44 -7.11
CA THR A 164 -5.63 5.76 -6.83
C THR A 164 -4.50 6.73 -6.50
N LEU A 165 -4.50 7.91 -7.14
CA LEU A 165 -3.48 8.95 -6.93
C LEU A 165 -3.96 9.91 -5.83
N THR A 166 -3.14 10.13 -4.77
CA THR A 166 -3.61 10.75 -3.52
C THR A 166 -2.63 11.68 -2.82
N GLY A 167 -1.83 12.44 -3.52
CA GLY A 167 -0.91 13.42 -2.93
C GLY A 167 0.47 12.86 -2.58
N GLU A 168 0.86 11.75 -3.17
CA GLU A 168 2.18 11.15 -3.03
C GLU A 168 3.34 12.00 -3.56
N ASP A 169 3.06 12.98 -4.42
CA ASP A 169 4.01 13.97 -4.90
C ASP A 169 4.64 14.76 -3.75
N LEU A 170 3.83 15.25 -2.82
CA LEU A 170 4.32 15.98 -1.64
C LEU A 170 5.25 15.12 -0.78
N PHE A 171 4.94 13.86 -0.62
CA PHE A 171 5.79 12.92 0.11
C PHE A 171 7.09 12.66 -0.64
N LEU A 172 7.02 12.40 -1.96
CA LEU A 172 8.19 12.14 -2.80
C LEU A 172 9.12 13.36 -2.86
N ASP A 173 8.58 14.56 -2.96
CA ASP A 173 9.35 15.80 -2.95
C ASP A 173 10.05 16.08 -1.60
N GLY A 174 9.48 15.57 -0.51
CA GLY A 174 10.10 15.62 0.82
C GLY A 174 11.26 14.64 1.04
N LEU A 175 11.43 13.64 0.17
CA LEU A 175 12.52 12.67 0.27
C LEU A 175 13.89 13.32 0.02
N GLN A 176 14.95 12.71 0.56
CA GLN A 176 16.31 13.03 0.12
C GLN A 176 16.46 12.73 -1.37
N GLU A 177 17.19 13.59 -2.10
CA GLU A 177 17.22 13.59 -3.58
C GLU A 177 17.58 12.23 -4.20
N HIS A 178 18.51 11.47 -3.61
CA HIS A 178 18.87 10.15 -4.14
C HIS A 178 17.74 9.14 -4.00
N TYR A 179 17.00 9.13 -2.87
CA TYR A 179 15.83 8.28 -2.68
C TYR A 179 14.65 8.70 -3.57
N ARG A 180 14.43 10.01 -3.73
CA ARG A 180 13.41 10.55 -4.63
C ARG A 180 13.63 10.09 -6.06
N ARG A 181 14.85 10.23 -6.58
CA ARG A 181 15.20 9.76 -7.94
C ARG A 181 15.00 8.27 -8.11
N GLU A 182 15.45 7.46 -7.14
CA GLU A 182 15.28 6.01 -7.20
C GLU A 182 13.81 5.61 -7.10
N ALA A 183 13.03 6.23 -6.22
CA ALA A 183 11.60 6.00 -6.07
C ALA A 183 10.84 6.31 -7.37
N LEU A 184 11.08 7.48 -7.99
CA LEU A 184 10.46 7.85 -9.26
C LEU A 184 10.84 6.88 -10.40
N ALA A 185 12.08 6.42 -10.45
CA ALA A 185 12.52 5.44 -11.44
C ALA A 185 11.80 4.09 -11.27
N LEU A 186 11.63 3.63 -10.03
CA LEU A 186 10.90 2.40 -9.72
C LEU A 186 9.41 2.53 -10.01
N ILE A 187 8.78 3.65 -9.67
CA ILE A 187 7.38 3.91 -10.01
C ILE A 187 7.18 3.83 -11.53
N ARG A 188 8.02 4.50 -12.33
CA ARG A 188 7.97 4.45 -13.81
C ARG A 188 8.16 3.04 -14.34
N ARG A 189 9.08 2.27 -13.75
CA ARG A 189 9.32 0.87 -14.12
C ARG A 189 8.08 0.00 -13.90
N HIS A 190 7.34 0.23 -12.82
CA HIS A 190 6.18 -0.58 -12.44
C HIS A 190 4.85 -0.08 -13.00
N ALA A 191 4.78 1.17 -13.45
CA ALA A 191 3.57 1.77 -13.98
C ALA A 191 2.87 0.93 -15.08
N PRO A 192 3.57 0.27 -16.02
CA PRO A 192 2.92 -0.58 -17.02
C PRO A 192 2.17 -1.79 -16.44
N SER A 193 2.46 -2.19 -15.19
CA SER A 193 1.81 -3.33 -14.52
C SER A 193 0.41 -2.99 -13.98
N VAL A 194 -0.02 -1.73 -14.02
CA VAL A 194 -1.33 -1.26 -13.57
C VAL A 194 -2.23 -1.00 -14.77
N ASP A 195 -3.50 -1.42 -14.66
CA ASP A 195 -4.47 -1.29 -15.76
C ASP A 195 -5.08 0.10 -15.84
N ALA A 196 -5.33 0.74 -14.69
CA ALA A 196 -5.90 2.08 -14.62
C ALA A 196 -5.40 2.85 -13.41
N TYR A 197 -5.27 4.15 -13.56
CA TYR A 197 -5.01 5.12 -12.50
C TYR A 197 -6.23 6.00 -12.31
N VAL A 198 -6.58 6.28 -11.08
CA VAL A 198 -7.76 7.10 -10.74
C VAL A 198 -7.30 8.35 -10.00
N SER A 199 -7.72 9.50 -10.49
CA SER A 199 -7.46 10.82 -9.91
C SER A 199 -8.76 11.55 -9.61
N VAL A 200 -8.80 12.32 -8.52
CA VAL A 200 -9.97 13.09 -8.07
C VAL A 200 -10.19 14.39 -8.86
N SER A 201 -9.29 14.76 -9.77
CA SER A 201 -9.46 15.94 -10.63
C SER A 201 -8.64 15.82 -11.91
N ALA A 202 -9.08 16.48 -12.98
CA ALA A 202 -8.36 16.54 -14.25
C ALA A 202 -6.99 17.22 -14.09
N TYR A 203 -6.90 18.28 -13.31
CA TYR A 203 -5.62 18.93 -13.00
C TYR A 203 -4.62 17.97 -12.38
N TYR A 204 -5.03 17.22 -11.36
CA TYR A 204 -4.14 16.29 -10.67
C TYR A 204 -3.80 15.07 -11.54
N ALA A 205 -4.73 14.64 -12.40
CA ALA A 205 -4.47 13.60 -13.40
C ALA A 205 -3.34 14.00 -14.37
N GLU A 206 -3.42 15.18 -14.95
CA GLU A 206 -2.40 15.73 -15.88
C GLU A 206 -1.04 15.91 -15.17
N PHE A 207 -1.06 16.53 -14.00
CA PHE A 207 0.13 16.74 -13.17
C PHE A 207 0.83 15.43 -12.85
N MET A 208 0.10 14.44 -12.29
CA MET A 208 0.68 13.17 -11.86
C MET A 208 1.11 12.29 -13.04
N THR A 209 0.41 12.36 -14.17
CA THR A 209 0.83 11.70 -15.40
C THR A 209 2.24 12.13 -15.80
N THR A 210 2.51 13.43 -15.79
CA THR A 210 3.82 14.00 -16.09
C THR A 210 4.85 13.71 -15.00
N TYR A 211 4.48 13.96 -13.76
CA TYR A 211 5.38 13.85 -12.60
C TYR A 211 5.89 12.42 -12.40
N LEU A 212 4.99 11.44 -12.41
CA LEU A 212 5.33 10.02 -12.24
C LEU A 212 5.72 9.33 -13.55
N GLY A 213 5.43 9.91 -14.71
CA GLY A 213 5.64 9.28 -16.01
C GLY A 213 4.67 8.12 -16.26
N LEU A 214 3.38 8.32 -15.94
CA LEU A 214 2.36 7.29 -16.11
C LEU A 214 1.88 7.20 -17.57
N PRO A 215 1.36 6.03 -18.02
CA PRO A 215 0.71 5.91 -19.32
C PRO A 215 -0.61 6.72 -19.31
N GLY A 216 -0.64 7.84 -20.06
CA GLY A 216 -1.72 8.82 -20.03
C GLY A 216 -3.09 8.27 -20.45
N ASP A 217 -3.10 7.27 -21.32
CA ASP A 217 -4.29 6.55 -21.78
C ASP A 217 -4.95 5.70 -20.67
N ARG A 218 -4.25 5.48 -19.56
CA ARG A 218 -4.74 4.72 -18.39
C ARG A 218 -5.09 5.61 -17.19
N VAL A 219 -4.93 6.93 -17.29
CA VAL A 219 -5.25 7.85 -16.19
C VAL A 219 -6.65 8.42 -16.39
N HIS A 220 -7.52 8.18 -15.41
CA HIS A 220 -8.92 8.56 -15.43
C HIS A 220 -9.25 9.52 -14.28
N THR A 221 -10.13 10.45 -14.53
CA THR A 221 -10.67 11.38 -13.52
C THR A 221 -12.07 10.92 -13.08
N VAL A 222 -12.32 10.93 -11.79
CA VAL A 222 -13.61 10.60 -11.17
C VAL A 222 -14.04 11.72 -10.23
#